data_bfc535c3bbf902915e88f6c3800b229c
#
_entry.id   bfc535c3bbf902915e88f6c3800b229c
#
_cell.length_a   1.000
_cell.length_b   1.000
_cell.length_c   1.000
_cell.angle_alpha   90.00
_cell.angle_beta   90.00
_cell.angle_gamma   90.00
#
_symmetry.space_group_name_H-M   'P 1'
#
loop_
_entity.id
_entity.type
_entity.pdbx_description
1 polymer ?
#
loop_
_entity_poly.entity_id
_entity_poly.type
_entity_poly.pdbx_seq_one_letter_code
_entity_poly.pdbx_strand_id
1 'polypeptide(L)'
;IRYPKKGGSLPWKMIRQVPGIIGSIRKEQEWLRQQMKTYHFDAVISDNRYGLHHPDTHSVFITHQLQIKGPAAWIEKMLRQKNYRYIHRFKQCWIPDTAEENNLAGSLSHPDQLPAVPLKYIGPLSRFEKKEEAPIKGHLLILLSGPEPQRSLLEEIIIEQISHYPGTATVLRGLPGHPSVVPSTGMIRFFNHLSSEELSAEIQKAELVISRSGYST
;
A
#
# COMPACT_ATOMS: atom_id res chain seq x y z
N ILE A 1 -1.36 -0.76 -11.35
CA ILE A 1 -1.80 -2.14 -11.71
C ILE A 1 -3.31 -2.10 -11.86
N ARG A 2 -3.83 -2.52 -13.02
CA ARG A 2 -5.27 -2.63 -13.26
C ARG A 2 -5.72 -4.07 -13.06
N TYR A 3 -6.68 -4.29 -12.16
CA TYR A 3 -7.25 -5.60 -11.88
C TYR A 3 -8.46 -5.91 -12.78
N PRO A 4 -8.71 -7.19 -13.15
CA PRO A 4 -9.84 -7.56 -13.99
C PRO A 4 -11.17 -7.52 -13.23
N LYS A 5 -12.26 -7.17 -13.94
CA LYS A 5 -13.65 -7.20 -13.40
C LYS A 5 -14.18 -8.62 -13.11
N LYS A 6 -13.67 -9.65 -13.76
CA LYS A 6 -14.01 -11.07 -13.53
C LYS A 6 -12.74 -11.91 -13.68
N GLY A 7 -12.66 -13.04 -12.97
CA GLY A 7 -11.52 -13.95 -12.84
C GLY A 7 -10.95 -14.52 -14.16
N GLY A 8 -10.48 -13.65 -15.04
CA GLY A 8 -9.73 -14.03 -16.22
C GLY A 8 -8.24 -14.10 -15.88
N SER A 9 -7.50 -15.00 -16.55
CA SER A 9 -6.11 -15.36 -16.30
C SER A 9 -5.18 -14.20 -15.90
N LEU A 10 -5.03 -14.04 -14.59
CA LEU A 10 -4.17 -13.04 -13.93
C LEU A 10 -2.73 -13.01 -14.49
N PRO A 11 -2.09 -14.15 -14.80
CA PRO A 11 -0.72 -14.21 -15.29
C PRO A 11 -0.50 -13.45 -16.61
N TRP A 12 -1.36 -13.60 -17.59
CA TRP A 12 -1.21 -12.95 -18.90
C TRP A 12 -1.35 -11.42 -18.84
N LYS A 13 -2.22 -10.92 -17.97
CA LYS A 13 -2.37 -9.46 -17.78
C LYS A 13 -1.19 -8.86 -17.04
N MET A 14 -0.57 -9.58 -16.11
CA MET A 14 0.67 -9.15 -15.46
C MET A 14 1.84 -9.06 -16.45
N ILE A 15 2.00 -10.06 -17.33
CA ILE A 15 3.04 -10.06 -18.37
C ILE A 15 2.89 -8.85 -19.31
N ARG A 16 1.68 -8.49 -19.69
CA ARG A 16 1.42 -7.29 -20.54
C ARG A 16 1.77 -5.96 -19.85
N GLN A 17 1.84 -5.91 -18.53
CA GLN A 17 2.21 -4.69 -17.78
C GLN A 17 3.73 -4.51 -17.62
N VAL A 18 4.52 -5.57 -17.85
CA VAL A 18 5.98 -5.53 -17.69
C VAL A 18 6.66 -4.43 -18.53
N PRO A 19 6.33 -4.22 -19.81
CA PRO A 19 6.93 -3.12 -20.58
C PRO A 19 6.66 -1.75 -19.97
N GLY A 20 5.44 -1.54 -19.47
CA GLY A 20 5.06 -0.30 -18.78
C GLY A 20 5.86 -0.06 -17.50
N ILE A 21 6.10 -1.12 -16.72
CA ILE A 21 6.93 -1.04 -15.49
C ILE A 21 8.36 -0.65 -15.84
N ILE A 22 8.96 -1.29 -16.85
CA ILE A 22 10.32 -0.97 -17.31
C ILE A 22 10.40 0.47 -17.82
N GLY A 23 9.39 0.91 -18.57
CA GLY A 23 9.28 2.30 -19.05
C GLY A 23 9.20 3.30 -17.89
N SER A 24 8.44 2.98 -16.85
CA SER A 24 8.35 3.83 -15.64
C SER A 24 9.68 3.91 -14.92
N ILE A 25 10.39 2.79 -14.73
CA ILE A 25 11.71 2.76 -14.09
C ILE A 25 12.71 3.65 -14.85
N ARG A 26 12.71 3.62 -16.19
CA ARG A 26 13.59 4.45 -17.01
C ARG A 26 13.24 5.94 -16.86
N LYS A 27 11.96 6.30 -16.86
CA LYS A 27 11.51 7.68 -16.66
C LYS A 27 11.89 8.21 -15.28
N GLU A 28 11.75 7.39 -14.24
CA GLU A 28 12.18 7.73 -12.87
C GLU A 28 13.67 7.98 -12.79
N GLN A 29 14.49 7.14 -13.43
CA GLN A 29 15.94 7.32 -13.48
C GLN A 29 16.34 8.62 -14.19
N GLU A 30 15.73 8.89 -15.35
CA GLU A 30 16.00 10.10 -16.10
C GLU A 30 15.60 11.35 -15.33
N TRP A 31 14.42 11.31 -14.70
CA TRP A 31 13.96 12.39 -13.85
C TRP A 31 14.93 12.66 -12.68
N LEU A 32 15.37 11.61 -11.98
CA LEU A 32 16.32 11.77 -10.87
C LEU A 32 17.65 12.34 -11.35
N ARG A 33 18.18 11.87 -12.48
CA ARG A 33 19.44 12.42 -13.06
C ARG A 33 19.31 13.90 -13.38
N GLN A 34 18.16 14.34 -13.87
CA GLN A 34 17.91 15.76 -14.14
C GLN A 34 17.83 16.57 -12.84
N GLN A 35 17.13 16.05 -11.82
CA GLN A 35 17.08 16.73 -10.52
C GLN A 35 18.47 16.88 -9.88
N MET A 36 19.32 15.86 -9.99
CA MET A 36 20.69 15.88 -9.46
C MET A 36 21.63 16.86 -10.16
N LYS A 37 21.28 17.34 -11.34
CA LYS A 37 22.03 18.46 -11.99
C LYS A 37 21.71 19.81 -11.35
N THR A 38 20.53 19.94 -10.77
CA THR A 38 20.04 21.21 -10.21
C THR A 38 20.17 21.25 -8.68
N TYR A 39 20.00 20.10 -8.04
CA TYR A 39 20.01 19.98 -6.58
C TYR A 39 21.08 18.99 -6.12
N HIS A 40 21.69 19.29 -4.99
CA HIS A 40 22.56 18.36 -4.29
C HIS A 40 21.71 17.53 -3.30
N PHE A 41 21.79 16.20 -3.39
CA PHE A 41 21.11 15.28 -2.47
C PHE A 41 22.17 14.44 -1.74
N ASP A 42 22.14 14.46 -0.41
CA ASP A 42 22.97 13.60 0.43
C ASP A 42 22.49 12.15 0.39
N ALA A 43 21.17 11.96 0.29
CA ALA A 43 20.56 10.65 0.17
C ALA A 43 19.28 10.68 -0.69
N VAL A 44 18.95 9.53 -1.28
CA VAL A 44 17.68 9.29 -1.98
C VAL A 44 16.96 8.14 -1.32
N ILE A 45 15.78 8.40 -0.77
CA ILE A 45 14.92 7.38 -0.18
C ILE A 45 13.77 7.09 -1.15
N SER A 46 13.65 5.84 -1.57
CA SER A 46 12.71 5.41 -2.59
C SER A 46 11.72 4.39 -2.04
N ASP A 47 10.45 4.77 -1.94
CA ASP A 47 9.37 3.87 -1.55
C ASP A 47 8.83 3.12 -2.78
N ASN A 48 9.19 1.84 -2.90
CA ASN A 48 8.78 0.91 -3.95
C ASN A 48 9.01 1.39 -5.40
N ARG A 49 9.93 2.33 -5.64
CA ARG A 49 10.23 2.87 -6.98
C ARG A 49 11.64 2.51 -7.40
N TYR A 50 11.77 1.48 -8.21
CA TYR A 50 13.06 0.90 -8.60
C TYR A 50 13.96 1.83 -9.43
N GLY A 51 13.43 2.89 -10.02
CA GLY A 51 14.19 3.83 -10.82
C GLY A 51 14.88 4.94 -10.02
N LEU A 52 14.48 5.16 -8.76
CA LEU A 52 14.99 6.26 -7.95
C LEU A 52 16.27 5.85 -7.17
N HIS A 53 17.34 5.58 -7.90
CA HIS A 53 18.67 5.31 -7.34
C HIS A 53 19.76 6.01 -8.16
N HIS A 54 20.87 6.38 -7.52
CA HIS A 54 22.03 6.97 -8.18
C HIS A 54 23.33 6.38 -7.59
N PRO A 55 24.36 6.08 -8.41
CA PRO A 55 25.59 5.45 -7.93
C PRO A 55 26.35 6.32 -6.93
N ASP A 56 26.35 7.64 -7.16
CA ASP A 56 27.12 8.60 -6.37
C ASP A 56 26.39 9.14 -5.13
N THR A 57 25.14 8.67 -4.88
CA THR A 57 24.33 9.11 -3.75
C THR A 57 23.93 7.91 -2.90
N HIS A 58 23.81 8.09 -1.59
CA HIS A 58 23.32 7.04 -0.71
C HIS A 58 21.84 6.76 -1.00
N SER A 59 21.58 5.74 -1.82
CA SER A 59 20.21 5.38 -2.22
C SER A 59 19.68 4.25 -1.38
N VAL A 60 18.51 4.48 -0.73
CA VAL A 60 17.80 3.53 0.12
C VAL A 60 16.50 3.12 -0.57
N PHE A 61 16.24 1.83 -0.61
CA PHE A 61 14.97 1.29 -1.10
C PHE A 61 14.08 0.87 0.07
N ILE A 62 12.86 1.35 0.13
CA ILE A 62 11.87 0.92 1.12
C ILE A 62 10.92 -0.06 0.46
N THR A 63 10.74 -1.24 1.05
CA THR A 63 9.73 -2.21 0.63
C THR A 63 9.43 -3.23 1.72
N HIS A 64 8.15 -3.57 1.89
CA HIS A 64 7.71 -4.73 2.67
C HIS A 64 7.64 -6.01 1.79
N GLN A 65 7.91 -5.91 0.49
CA GLN A 65 7.67 -6.97 -0.48
C GLN A 65 8.98 -7.49 -1.07
N LEU A 66 9.75 -8.22 -0.26
CA LEU A 66 10.94 -8.94 -0.72
C LEU A 66 10.55 -10.18 -1.54
N GLN A 67 9.53 -10.92 -1.09
CA GLN A 67 8.96 -12.05 -1.81
C GLN A 67 7.75 -11.60 -2.64
N ILE A 68 7.71 -11.97 -3.90
CA ILE A 68 6.56 -11.78 -4.79
C ILE A 68 5.88 -13.13 -4.95
N LYS A 69 4.65 -13.24 -4.47
CA LYS A 69 3.85 -14.47 -4.63
C LYS A 69 3.35 -14.62 -6.06
N GLY A 70 3.32 -15.84 -6.54
CA GLY A 70 2.89 -16.20 -7.89
C GLY A 70 2.14 -17.53 -7.93
N PRO A 71 1.57 -17.89 -9.07
CA PRO A 71 0.75 -19.12 -9.21
C PRO A 71 1.58 -20.43 -9.17
N ALA A 72 2.91 -20.35 -9.26
CA ALA A 72 3.80 -21.51 -9.22
C ALA A 72 5.18 -21.12 -8.65
N ALA A 73 5.83 -22.04 -7.95
CA ALA A 73 7.11 -21.80 -7.26
C ALA A 73 8.24 -21.30 -8.19
N TRP A 74 8.31 -21.82 -9.41
CA TRP A 74 9.31 -21.37 -10.39
C TRP A 74 9.08 -19.91 -10.84
N ILE A 75 7.81 -19.48 -10.94
CA ILE A 75 7.45 -18.09 -11.23
C ILE A 75 7.84 -17.20 -10.06
N GLU A 76 7.53 -17.61 -8.83
CA GLU A 76 7.95 -16.87 -7.63
C GLU A 76 9.47 -16.70 -7.57
N LYS A 77 10.21 -17.77 -7.84
CA LYS A 77 11.68 -17.73 -7.90
C LYS A 77 12.18 -16.73 -8.95
N MET A 78 11.61 -16.75 -10.15
CA MET A 78 11.96 -15.83 -11.23
C MET A 78 11.64 -14.37 -10.86
N LEU A 79 10.46 -14.11 -10.30
CA LEU A 79 10.03 -12.79 -9.88
C LEU A 79 10.92 -12.26 -8.74
N ARG A 80 11.26 -13.10 -7.76
CA ARG A 80 12.18 -12.76 -6.67
C ARG A 80 13.56 -12.39 -7.19
N GLN A 81 14.14 -13.20 -8.09
CA GLN A 81 15.46 -12.90 -8.68
C GLN A 81 15.44 -11.55 -9.43
N LYS A 82 14.36 -11.28 -10.16
CA LYS A 82 14.20 -10.00 -10.86
C LYS A 82 14.04 -8.83 -9.88
N ASN A 83 13.25 -9.01 -8.82
CA ASN A 83 13.10 -8.04 -7.74
C ASN A 83 14.46 -7.72 -7.10
N TYR A 84 15.20 -8.74 -6.70
CA TYR A 84 16.52 -8.58 -6.07
C TYR A 84 17.54 -7.89 -6.98
N ARG A 85 17.52 -8.16 -8.30
CA ARG A 85 18.35 -7.44 -9.25
C ARG A 85 18.09 -5.93 -9.27
N TYR A 86 16.86 -5.49 -9.02
CA TYR A 86 16.54 -4.07 -8.88
C TYR A 86 16.94 -3.54 -7.51
N ILE A 87 16.68 -4.28 -6.44
CA ILE A 87 17.04 -3.89 -5.06
C ILE A 87 18.56 -3.74 -4.91
N HIS A 88 19.37 -4.58 -5.56
CA HIS A 88 20.84 -4.52 -5.54
C HIS A 88 21.43 -3.23 -6.15
N ARG A 89 20.64 -2.40 -6.79
CA ARG A 89 21.08 -1.09 -7.29
C ARG A 89 21.10 -0.03 -6.19
N PHE A 90 20.51 -0.31 -5.04
CA PHE A 90 20.47 0.54 -3.88
C PHE A 90 21.60 0.17 -2.89
N LYS A 91 22.03 1.13 -2.10
CA LYS A 91 23.06 0.91 -1.08
C LYS A 91 22.51 0.17 0.14
N GLN A 92 21.21 0.29 0.40
CA GLN A 92 20.51 -0.29 1.53
C GLN A 92 19.03 -0.54 1.19
N CYS A 93 18.43 -1.55 1.82
CA CYS A 93 16.99 -1.78 1.76
C CYS A 93 16.38 -1.71 3.16
N TRP A 94 15.40 -0.84 3.34
CA TRP A 94 14.63 -0.72 4.58
C TRP A 94 13.31 -1.47 4.44
N ILE A 95 13.00 -2.25 5.45
CA ILE A 95 11.79 -3.06 5.51
C ILE A 95 10.90 -2.47 6.61
N PRO A 96 9.73 -1.88 6.26
CA PRO A 96 8.82 -1.29 7.23
C PRO A 96 8.01 -2.40 7.95
N ASP A 97 8.71 -3.31 8.61
CA ASP A 97 8.18 -4.42 9.37
C ASP A 97 9.12 -4.70 10.56
N THR A 98 8.72 -5.57 11.48
CA THR A 98 9.58 -6.04 12.56
C THR A 98 10.43 -7.23 12.10
N ALA A 99 11.64 -7.38 12.65
CA ALA A 99 12.49 -8.53 12.38
C ALA A 99 12.03 -9.81 13.11
N GLU A 100 11.13 -9.67 14.05
CA GLU A 100 10.65 -10.71 14.96
C GLU A 100 9.50 -11.53 14.34
N GLU A 101 9.09 -12.60 15.04
CA GLU A 101 8.01 -13.50 14.60
C GLU A 101 6.65 -12.79 14.44
N ASN A 102 6.39 -11.77 15.27
CA ASN A 102 5.15 -10.96 15.21
C ASN A 102 5.21 -9.88 14.11
N ASN A 103 5.63 -10.27 12.93
CA ASN A 103 5.67 -9.37 11.77
C ASN A 103 4.32 -9.28 11.05
N LEU A 104 4.07 -8.15 10.37
CA LEU A 104 2.81 -7.85 9.70
C LEU A 104 2.72 -8.42 8.28
N ALA A 105 3.84 -8.49 7.57
CA ALA A 105 3.86 -8.89 6.17
C ALA A 105 4.20 -10.39 5.96
N GLY A 106 4.52 -11.12 7.01
CA GLY A 106 4.81 -12.55 6.95
C GLY A 106 5.92 -12.86 5.93
N SER A 107 5.74 -13.90 5.14
CA SER A 107 6.72 -14.31 4.12
C SER A 107 6.98 -13.27 3.03
N LEU A 108 6.20 -12.20 2.92
CA LEU A 108 6.48 -11.12 1.97
C LEU A 108 7.73 -10.33 2.37
N SER A 109 7.89 -10.04 3.66
CA SER A 109 9.03 -9.34 4.25
C SER A 109 10.11 -10.30 4.80
N HIS A 110 9.76 -11.59 5.02
CA HIS A 110 10.63 -12.63 5.57
C HIS A 110 10.72 -13.84 4.62
N PRO A 111 11.31 -13.68 3.43
CA PRO A 111 11.51 -14.80 2.51
C PRO A 111 12.67 -15.70 2.99
N ASP A 112 12.67 -16.97 2.58
CA ASP A 112 13.75 -17.95 2.88
C ASP A 112 15.11 -17.50 2.34
N GLN A 113 15.14 -16.67 1.30
CA GLN A 113 16.37 -16.13 0.70
C GLN A 113 16.28 -14.61 0.65
N LEU A 114 17.22 -13.94 1.27
CA LEU A 114 17.34 -12.49 1.33
C LEU A 114 18.19 -11.93 0.16
N PRO A 115 17.97 -10.68 -0.27
CA PRO A 115 18.86 -10.02 -1.24
C PRO A 115 20.22 -9.73 -0.59
N ALA A 116 21.29 -9.76 -1.39
CA ALA A 116 22.65 -9.47 -0.94
C ALA A 116 22.93 -7.95 -0.85
N VAL A 117 22.07 -7.23 -0.17
CA VAL A 117 22.19 -5.80 0.14
C VAL A 117 21.94 -5.63 1.64
N PRO A 118 22.59 -4.67 2.32
CA PRO A 118 22.29 -4.41 3.73
C PRO A 118 20.80 -4.16 3.96
N LEU A 119 20.19 -4.99 4.81
CA LEU A 119 18.78 -4.89 5.16
C LEU A 119 18.63 -4.27 6.55
N LYS A 120 17.62 -3.44 6.72
CA LYS A 120 17.23 -2.87 8.01
C LYS A 120 15.73 -2.94 8.18
N TYR A 121 15.27 -3.68 9.17
CA TYR A 121 13.87 -3.62 9.63
C TYR A 121 13.70 -2.34 10.46
N ILE A 122 12.76 -1.50 10.05
CA ILE A 122 12.55 -0.16 10.62
C ILE A 122 11.25 -0.04 11.42
N GLY A 123 10.56 -1.17 11.63
CA GLY A 123 9.24 -1.21 12.24
C GLY A 123 8.12 -0.76 11.30
N PRO A 124 6.86 -0.99 11.68
CA PRO A 124 5.71 -0.52 10.92
C PRO A 124 5.72 1.01 10.81
N LEU A 125 5.55 1.51 9.60
CA LEU A 125 5.43 2.95 9.38
C LEU A 125 3.95 3.36 9.50
N SER A 126 3.63 4.08 10.55
CA SER A 126 2.32 4.68 10.77
C SER A 126 2.44 6.17 11.06
N ARG A 127 1.49 6.94 10.51
CA ARG A 127 1.32 8.36 10.85
C ARG A 127 0.32 8.57 11.99
N PHE A 128 -0.28 7.49 12.48
CA PHE A 128 -1.28 7.52 13.53
C PHE A 128 -0.65 7.19 14.87
N GLU A 129 -1.02 7.94 15.88
CA GLU A 129 -0.67 7.69 17.27
C GLU A 129 -1.85 7.02 17.96
N LYS A 130 -1.57 5.96 18.73
CA LYS A 130 -2.59 5.32 19.55
C LYS A 130 -2.91 6.24 20.74
N LYS A 131 -4.19 6.58 20.91
CA LYS A 131 -4.70 7.24 22.12
C LYS A 131 -5.39 6.21 23.01
N GLU A 132 -5.43 6.47 24.29
CA GLU A 132 -6.11 5.63 25.29
C GLU A 132 -7.61 5.98 25.40
N GLU A 133 -8.30 6.04 24.27
CA GLU A 133 -9.74 6.25 24.24
C GLU A 133 -10.45 4.92 24.00
N ALA A 134 -11.52 4.65 24.75
CA ALA A 134 -12.32 3.43 24.55
C ALA A 134 -13.14 3.56 23.27
N PRO A 135 -13.20 2.51 22.44
CA PRO A 135 -14.04 2.50 21.26
C PRO A 135 -15.51 2.66 21.62
N ILE A 136 -16.25 3.29 20.73
CA ILE A 136 -17.72 3.43 20.86
C ILE A 136 -18.35 2.09 20.51
N LYS A 137 -19.07 1.48 21.44
CA LYS A 137 -19.75 0.21 21.24
C LYS A 137 -20.71 0.28 20.04
N GLY A 138 -20.63 -0.68 19.15
CA GLY A 138 -21.43 -0.73 17.93
C GLY A 138 -21.05 0.31 16.88
N HIS A 139 -19.87 0.96 17.00
CA HIS A 139 -19.40 1.86 15.94
C HIS A 139 -18.52 1.14 14.92
N LEU A 140 -18.93 1.18 13.66
CA LEU A 140 -18.25 0.54 12.53
C LEU A 140 -17.54 1.58 11.67
N LEU A 141 -16.25 1.40 11.41
CA LEU A 141 -15.51 2.17 10.42
C LEU A 141 -15.29 1.33 9.15
N ILE A 142 -15.68 1.87 8.01
CA ILE A 142 -15.48 1.23 6.70
C ILE A 142 -14.54 2.10 5.87
N LEU A 143 -13.38 1.51 5.49
CA LEU A 143 -12.35 2.17 4.70
C LEU A 143 -12.31 1.58 3.30
N LEU A 144 -12.89 2.31 2.34
CA LEU A 144 -12.87 1.91 0.94
C LEU A 144 -11.59 2.43 0.29
N SER A 145 -10.75 1.53 -0.16
CA SER A 145 -9.46 1.84 -0.79
C SER A 145 -9.16 0.89 -1.95
N GLY A 146 -8.12 1.21 -2.69
CA GLY A 146 -7.60 0.34 -3.75
C GLY A 146 -8.05 0.74 -5.15
N PRO A 147 -7.59 -0.02 -6.17
CA PRO A 147 -7.82 0.32 -7.56
C PRO A 147 -9.26 0.07 -8.00
N GLU A 148 -9.70 0.87 -8.98
CA GLU A 148 -10.95 0.61 -9.69
C GLU A 148 -10.84 -0.65 -10.58
N PRO A 149 -11.92 -1.41 -10.76
CA PRO A 149 -13.29 -1.21 -10.28
C PRO A 149 -13.59 -1.85 -8.91
N GLN A 150 -12.63 -2.49 -8.24
CA GLN A 150 -12.88 -3.26 -7.01
C GLN A 150 -13.34 -2.37 -5.86
N ARG A 151 -12.83 -1.12 -5.79
CA ARG A 151 -13.27 -0.15 -4.80
C ARG A 151 -14.77 0.16 -4.96
N SER A 152 -15.20 0.49 -6.21
CA SER A 152 -16.59 0.81 -6.51
C SER A 152 -17.52 -0.38 -6.29
N LEU A 153 -17.12 -1.60 -6.66
CA LEU A 153 -17.90 -2.81 -6.42
C LEU A 153 -18.11 -3.07 -4.92
N LEU A 154 -17.08 -2.83 -4.10
CA LEU A 154 -17.21 -2.95 -2.65
C LEU A 154 -18.12 -1.85 -2.09
N GLU A 155 -18.02 -0.62 -2.61
CA GLU A 155 -18.87 0.50 -2.21
C GLU A 155 -20.35 0.21 -2.48
N GLU A 156 -20.69 -0.32 -3.64
CA GLU A 156 -22.07 -0.70 -4.00
C GLU A 156 -22.64 -1.72 -2.97
N ILE A 157 -21.87 -2.75 -2.64
CA ILE A 157 -22.27 -3.75 -1.63
C ILE A 157 -22.47 -3.11 -0.25
N ILE A 158 -21.55 -2.22 0.15
CA ILE A 158 -21.63 -1.55 1.45
C ILE A 158 -22.85 -0.63 1.50
N ILE A 159 -23.12 0.17 0.48
CA ILE A 159 -24.28 1.07 0.43
C ILE A 159 -25.59 0.29 0.56
N GLU A 160 -25.69 -0.86 -0.11
CA GLU A 160 -26.88 -1.73 -0.04
C GLU A 160 -27.09 -2.30 1.36
N GLN A 161 -26.03 -2.72 2.03
CA GLN A 161 -26.13 -3.46 3.29
C GLN A 161 -26.10 -2.58 4.54
N ILE A 162 -25.43 -1.43 4.49
CA ILE A 162 -25.15 -0.61 5.68
C ILE A 162 -26.44 -0.04 6.31
N SER A 163 -27.49 0.14 5.52
CA SER A 163 -28.78 0.61 6.02
C SER A 163 -29.44 -0.34 7.03
N HIS A 164 -29.05 -1.61 7.02
CA HIS A 164 -29.56 -2.64 7.95
C HIS A 164 -28.68 -2.79 9.20
N TYR A 165 -27.57 -2.06 9.28
CA TYR A 165 -26.68 -2.13 10.44
C TYR A 165 -27.31 -1.42 11.65
N PRO A 166 -27.47 -2.09 12.82
CA PRO A 166 -28.20 -1.53 13.95
C PRO A 166 -27.39 -0.51 14.78
N GLY A 167 -26.08 -0.36 14.52
CA GLY A 167 -25.19 0.56 15.19
C GLY A 167 -24.92 1.84 14.39
N THR A 168 -23.92 2.57 14.79
CA THR A 168 -23.44 3.75 14.05
C THR A 168 -22.29 3.37 13.12
N ALA A 169 -22.17 4.04 11.98
CA ALA A 169 -21.07 3.77 11.05
C ALA A 169 -20.50 5.03 10.43
N THR A 170 -19.20 5.00 10.18
CA THR A 170 -18.49 5.95 9.33
C THR A 170 -17.95 5.21 8.11
N VAL A 171 -18.29 5.69 6.91
CA VAL A 171 -17.84 5.14 5.63
C VAL A 171 -16.94 6.14 4.94
N LEU A 172 -15.65 5.82 4.81
CA LEU A 172 -14.68 6.62 4.08
C LEU A 172 -14.49 6.04 2.68
N ARG A 173 -14.90 6.80 1.68
CA ARG A 173 -14.98 6.37 0.28
C ARG A 173 -13.63 6.32 -0.44
N GLY A 174 -12.61 7.05 0.06
CA GLY A 174 -11.30 7.13 -0.56
C GLY A 174 -11.30 7.85 -1.93
N LEU A 175 -12.14 8.88 -2.08
CA LEU A 175 -12.33 9.66 -3.31
C LEU A 175 -12.03 11.13 -3.07
N PRO A 176 -10.76 11.53 -2.83
CA PRO A 176 -10.42 12.94 -2.64
C PRO A 176 -10.81 13.76 -3.89
N GLY A 177 -11.49 14.89 -3.67
CA GLY A 177 -11.91 15.80 -4.75
C GLY A 177 -13.12 15.33 -5.59
N HIS A 178 -13.76 14.20 -5.24
CA HIS A 178 -14.97 13.77 -5.95
C HIS A 178 -16.15 14.70 -5.60
N PRO A 179 -16.90 15.21 -6.60
CA PRO A 179 -17.93 16.22 -6.38
C PRO A 179 -19.19 15.69 -5.70
N SER A 180 -19.54 14.42 -5.91
CA SER A 180 -20.74 13.84 -5.30
C SER A 180 -20.44 13.22 -3.94
N VAL A 181 -21.30 13.56 -2.96
CA VAL A 181 -21.28 12.98 -1.62
C VAL A 181 -22.50 12.06 -1.49
N VAL A 182 -22.30 10.86 -0.91
CA VAL A 182 -23.45 10.01 -0.53
C VAL A 182 -24.13 10.64 0.68
N PRO A 183 -25.47 10.78 0.67
CA PRO A 183 -26.18 11.34 1.79
C PRO A 183 -25.94 10.55 3.09
N SER A 184 -25.62 11.29 4.16
CA SER A 184 -25.46 10.72 5.50
C SER A 184 -26.81 10.73 6.22
N THR A 185 -26.97 9.80 7.16
CA THR A 185 -28.08 9.74 8.12
C THR A 185 -27.58 10.10 9.52
N GLY A 186 -28.47 10.16 10.51
CA GLY A 186 -28.05 10.35 11.91
C GLY A 186 -27.15 9.25 12.46
N MET A 187 -27.22 8.05 11.88
CA MET A 187 -26.45 6.86 12.33
C MET A 187 -25.29 6.51 11.41
N ILE A 188 -25.38 6.84 10.12
CA ILE A 188 -24.40 6.45 9.11
C ILE A 188 -23.87 7.71 8.41
N ARG A 189 -22.56 7.94 8.52
CA ARG A 189 -21.89 9.09 7.92
C ARG A 189 -20.99 8.65 6.77
N PHE A 190 -21.10 9.34 5.64
CA PHE A 190 -20.27 9.13 4.46
C PHE A 190 -19.33 10.31 4.24
N PHE A 191 -18.06 10.00 4.01
CA PHE A 191 -17.02 10.97 3.67
C PHE A 191 -16.30 10.54 2.41
N ASN A 192 -16.06 11.46 1.49
CA ASN A 192 -15.22 11.19 0.31
C ASN A 192 -13.76 11.07 0.72
N HIS A 193 -13.34 11.92 1.65
CA HIS A 193 -11.98 12.00 2.18
C HIS A 193 -12.01 12.58 3.59
N LEU A 194 -11.07 12.19 4.43
CA LEU A 194 -10.79 12.77 5.74
C LEU A 194 -9.31 13.16 5.79
N SER A 195 -8.99 14.18 6.56
CA SER A 195 -7.61 14.49 6.95
C SER A 195 -6.99 13.35 7.76
N SER A 196 -5.68 13.36 7.95
CA SER A 196 -5.01 12.35 8.77
C SER A 196 -5.49 12.35 10.22
N GLU A 197 -5.76 13.53 10.77
CA GLU A 197 -6.24 13.71 12.14
C GLU A 197 -7.67 13.20 12.32
N GLU A 198 -8.56 13.58 11.40
CA GLU A 198 -9.94 13.09 11.38
C GLU A 198 -10.02 11.58 11.21
N LEU A 199 -9.23 11.02 10.29
CA LEU A 199 -9.17 9.57 10.08
C LEU A 199 -8.64 8.85 11.33
N SER A 200 -7.61 9.39 11.98
CA SER A 200 -7.09 8.85 13.23
C SER A 200 -8.17 8.81 14.31
N ALA A 201 -8.95 9.89 14.45
CA ALA A 201 -10.06 9.94 15.40
C ALA A 201 -11.15 8.92 15.09
N GLU A 202 -11.51 8.74 13.82
CA GLU A 202 -12.50 7.73 13.42
C GLU A 202 -11.99 6.29 13.62
N ILE A 203 -10.71 6.01 13.40
CA ILE A 203 -10.10 4.69 13.68
C ILE A 203 -10.19 4.37 15.18
N GLN A 204 -9.93 5.35 16.04
CA GLN A 204 -9.95 5.14 17.50
C GLN A 204 -11.35 4.98 18.07
N LYS A 205 -12.35 5.63 17.47
CA LYS A 205 -13.77 5.45 17.85
C LYS A 205 -14.33 4.10 17.43
N ALA A 206 -13.77 3.46 16.43
CA ALA A 206 -14.33 2.25 15.84
C ALA A 206 -14.13 1.04 16.76
N GLU A 207 -15.21 0.33 17.09
CA GLU A 207 -15.14 -1.00 17.70
C GLU A 207 -14.71 -2.04 16.66
N LEU A 208 -15.12 -1.86 15.40
CA LEU A 208 -14.79 -2.74 14.30
C LEU A 208 -14.41 -1.93 13.04
N VAL A 209 -13.37 -2.38 12.34
CA VAL A 209 -12.94 -1.77 11.07
C VAL A 209 -13.10 -2.77 9.94
N ILE A 210 -13.80 -2.37 8.89
CA ILE A 210 -13.89 -3.12 7.62
C ILE A 210 -13.04 -2.38 6.59
N SER A 211 -12.05 -3.06 6.06
CA SER A 211 -11.20 -2.52 4.99
C SER A 211 -10.77 -3.62 4.02
N ARG A 212 -10.24 -3.23 2.87
CA ARG A 212 -9.49 -4.18 2.05
C ARG A 212 -8.14 -4.41 2.71
N SER A 213 -7.72 -5.68 2.71
CA SER A 213 -6.38 -6.02 3.21
C SER A 213 -5.30 -5.33 2.38
N GLY A 214 -4.49 -4.54 3.03
CA GLY A 214 -3.30 -3.89 2.50
C GLY A 214 -2.25 -3.86 3.60
N TYR A 215 -0.99 -3.72 3.24
CA TYR A 215 0.09 -3.72 4.23
C TYR A 215 -0.05 -2.58 5.27
N SER A 216 -0.56 -1.43 4.86
CA SER A 216 -0.69 -0.22 5.69
C SER A 216 -2.12 0.03 6.23
N THR A 217 -2.98 -0.99 6.22
CA THR A 217 -4.37 -0.85 6.68
C THR A 217 -4.57 -1.54 8.01
#